data_5238dc348a322d3441aa1b50b4653fa3
#
_entry.id   5238dc348a322d3441aa1b50b4653fa3
#
_cell.length_a   1.000
_cell.length_b   1.000
_cell.length_c   1.000
_cell.angle_alpha   90.00
_cell.angle_beta   90.00
_cell.angle_gamma   90.00
#
_symmetry.space_group_name_H-M   'P 1'
#
loop_
_entity.id
_entity.type
_entity.pdbx_description
1 polymer ?
#
loop_
_entity_poly.entity_id
_entity_poly.type
_entity_poly.pdbx_seq_one_letter_code
_entity_poly.pdbx_strand_id
1 'polypeptide(L)'
;VFDGKWYFPLSRNQRWSFLARVRLGYGNGYGDINGNEQILPFTENFTAGGSDSLRGFENNTVGPRGVFLGNTGTIVGPDGEVFPGDPADAQLSWSTRSLGGNAMALGGIELIVPTPFVEEEMDNSVRTSLFVDVGNVWDTEFDYDYYRQFDIASSQNGELLDYSDWSLYRSSAGISVQWISPMGPMVFSFSKAIQQRDGDDARFFTFNIGQTF
;
A
#
# COMPACT_ATOMS: atom_id res chain seq x y z
N VAL A 1 8.52 8.14 11.03
CA VAL A 1 8.60 8.01 9.58
C VAL A 1 9.87 8.67 9.10
N PHE A 2 10.59 8.00 8.22
CA PHE A 2 11.72 8.53 7.45
C PHE A 2 11.30 8.66 5.98
N ASP A 3 11.54 9.83 5.37
CA ASP A 3 11.28 10.08 3.94
C ASP A 3 12.53 10.71 3.34
N GLY A 4 13.15 10.04 2.38
CA GLY A 4 14.39 10.47 1.74
C GLY A 4 14.26 10.49 0.22
N LYS A 5 14.75 11.58 -0.40
CA LYS A 5 14.83 11.75 -1.85
C LYS A 5 16.21 12.23 -2.24
N TRP A 6 16.85 11.53 -3.18
CA TRP A 6 18.20 11.86 -3.65
C TRP A 6 18.17 12.05 -5.16
N TYR A 7 18.64 13.21 -5.60
CA TYR A 7 18.71 13.58 -7.01
C TYR A 7 20.18 13.54 -7.49
N PHE A 8 20.42 12.82 -8.56
CA PHE A 8 21.72 12.68 -9.19
C PHE A 8 21.64 13.18 -10.63
N PRO A 9 22.22 14.35 -10.98
CA PRO A 9 22.25 14.82 -12.36
C PRO A 9 23.18 13.92 -13.20
N LEU A 10 22.66 13.40 -14.30
CA LEU A 10 23.41 12.55 -15.23
C LEU A 10 24.01 13.32 -16.38
N SER A 11 23.55 14.55 -16.62
CA SER A 11 24.05 15.41 -17.69
C SER A 11 24.38 16.81 -17.19
N ARG A 12 25.32 17.51 -17.85
CA ARG A 12 25.72 18.88 -17.50
C ARG A 12 24.57 19.89 -17.60
N ASN A 13 23.65 19.68 -18.51
CA ASN A 13 22.45 20.52 -18.69
C ASN A 13 21.28 20.11 -17.79
N GLN A 14 21.48 19.13 -16.87
CA GLN A 14 20.49 18.63 -15.92
C GLN A 14 19.17 18.10 -16.54
N ARG A 15 19.13 17.93 -17.87
CA ARG A 15 17.96 17.37 -18.56
C ARG A 15 17.76 15.88 -18.28
N TRP A 16 18.85 15.18 -17.92
CA TRP A 16 18.83 13.79 -17.46
C TRP A 16 19.19 13.75 -16.00
N SER A 17 18.32 13.23 -15.20
CA SER A 17 18.55 13.09 -13.77
C SER A 17 18.00 11.76 -13.26
N PHE A 18 18.67 11.21 -12.29
CA PHE A 18 18.20 10.02 -11.58
C PHE A 18 17.69 10.46 -10.20
N LEU A 19 16.50 9.99 -9.85
CA LEU A 19 15.92 10.18 -8.53
C LEU A 19 15.80 8.82 -7.85
N ALA A 20 16.33 8.70 -6.63
CA ALA A 20 16.03 7.61 -5.72
C ALA A 20 15.17 8.14 -4.58
N ARG A 21 14.13 7.39 -4.20
CA ARG A 21 13.27 7.71 -3.07
C ARG A 21 13.12 6.50 -2.16
N VAL A 22 13.10 6.76 -0.86
CA VAL A 22 12.85 5.74 0.17
C VAL A 22 11.94 6.33 1.23
N ARG A 23 10.91 5.61 1.59
CA ARG A 23 10.04 5.94 2.74
C ARG A 23 9.96 4.72 3.65
N LEU A 24 10.34 4.92 4.91
CA LEU A 24 10.27 3.91 5.95
C LEU A 24 9.39 4.43 7.08
N GLY A 25 8.49 3.59 7.54
CA GLY A 25 7.61 3.89 8.65
C GLY A 25 7.63 2.75 9.65
N TYR A 26 7.65 3.11 10.92
CA TYR A 26 7.39 2.21 12.02
C TYR A 26 6.64 2.96 13.11
N GLY A 27 5.57 2.38 13.59
CA GLY A 27 4.77 2.87 14.71
C GLY A 27 4.56 1.76 15.70
N ASN A 28 4.45 2.11 16.97
CA ASN A 28 4.09 1.20 18.04
C ASN A 28 3.20 1.96 19.00
N GLY A 29 2.25 1.29 19.61
CA GLY A 29 1.52 1.82 20.76
C GLY A 29 2.49 2.06 21.91
N TYR A 30 2.17 2.99 22.78
CA TYR A 30 2.96 3.20 23.95
C TYR A 30 2.08 3.33 25.20
N GLY A 31 2.60 2.85 26.31
CA GLY A 31 1.87 2.84 27.58
C GLY A 31 1.15 1.52 27.85
N ASP A 32 0.69 1.39 29.06
CA ASP A 32 -0.03 0.24 29.60
C ASP A 32 -1.32 0.74 30.24
N ILE A 33 -2.44 0.13 29.87
CA ILE A 33 -3.72 0.39 30.51
C ILE A 33 -4.21 -0.91 31.12
N ASN A 34 -4.22 -0.97 32.45
CA ASN A 34 -4.66 -2.14 33.22
C ASN A 34 -3.87 -3.42 32.94
N GLY A 35 -2.56 -3.33 32.68
CA GLY A 35 -1.70 -4.48 32.42
C GLY A 35 -1.72 -4.98 30.98
N ASN A 36 -2.36 -4.22 30.07
CA ASN A 36 -2.34 -4.50 28.64
C ASN A 36 -1.50 -3.46 27.91
N GLU A 37 -0.52 -3.94 27.16
CA GLU A 37 0.24 -3.09 26.24
C GLU A 37 -0.71 -2.46 25.20
N GLN A 38 -0.52 -1.17 24.96
CA GLN A 38 -1.31 -0.47 23.94
C GLN A 38 -0.74 -0.75 22.57
N ILE A 39 -1.58 -1.19 21.66
CA ILE A 39 -1.26 -1.31 20.24
C ILE A 39 -1.46 0.03 19.51
N LEU A 40 -0.82 0.20 18.36
CA LEU A 40 -1.04 1.37 17.54
C LEU A 40 -2.52 1.42 17.08
N PRO A 41 -3.25 2.55 17.31
CA PRO A 41 -4.60 2.67 16.78
C PRO A 41 -4.63 2.48 15.26
N PHE A 42 -5.57 1.72 14.74
CA PHE A 42 -5.66 1.41 13.30
C PHE A 42 -5.79 2.66 12.42
N THR A 43 -6.25 3.78 12.96
CA THR A 43 -6.33 5.08 12.27
C THR A 43 -4.97 5.70 12.00
N GLU A 44 -3.93 5.27 12.72
CA GLU A 44 -2.54 5.70 12.58
C GLU A 44 -1.69 4.70 11.76
N ASN A 45 -2.31 3.61 11.31
CA ASN A 45 -1.65 2.62 10.49
C ASN A 45 -1.14 3.21 9.17
N PHE A 46 0.01 2.72 8.75
CA PHE A 46 0.54 3.02 7.42
C PHE A 46 -0.24 2.24 6.37
N THR A 47 -0.45 2.90 5.23
CA THR A 47 -1.04 2.31 4.03
C THR A 47 -0.19 2.66 2.82
N ALA A 48 -0.26 1.86 1.77
CA ALA A 48 0.41 2.15 0.52
C ALA A 48 -0.53 1.96 -0.67
N GLY A 49 -0.11 2.44 -1.82
CA GLY A 49 -0.89 2.58 -3.05
C GLY A 49 -1.13 4.04 -3.39
N GLY A 50 -1.24 4.33 -4.67
CA GLY A 50 -1.44 5.68 -5.19
C GLY A 50 -0.16 6.39 -5.58
N SER A 51 -0.33 7.62 -6.07
CA SER A 51 0.73 8.42 -6.69
C SER A 51 1.89 8.77 -5.76
N ASP A 52 1.63 8.85 -4.46
CA ASP A 52 2.60 9.35 -3.48
C ASP A 52 3.43 8.25 -2.84
N SER A 53 2.99 7.01 -3.00
CA SER A 53 3.60 5.87 -2.32
C SER A 53 4.02 4.78 -3.30
N LEU A 54 3.09 4.03 -3.82
CA LEU A 54 3.30 2.90 -4.73
C LEU A 54 2.39 3.08 -5.94
N ARG A 55 2.90 3.69 -6.99
CA ARG A 55 2.17 3.90 -8.25
C ARG A 55 1.81 2.56 -8.89
N GLY A 56 0.71 2.50 -9.62
CA GLY A 56 0.21 1.27 -10.22
C GLY A 56 -0.75 0.48 -9.33
N PHE A 57 -1.02 0.97 -8.13
CA PHE A 57 -2.01 0.45 -7.21
C PHE A 57 -2.97 1.55 -6.77
N GLU A 58 -4.22 1.19 -6.47
CA GLU A 58 -5.21 2.11 -5.92
C GLU A 58 -4.75 2.66 -4.57
N ASN A 59 -5.21 3.87 -4.23
CA ASN A 59 -4.88 4.52 -2.97
C ASN A 59 -5.27 3.65 -1.77
N ASN A 60 -4.32 3.44 -0.86
CA ASN A 60 -4.54 2.76 0.42
C ASN A 60 -5.06 1.31 0.27
N THR A 61 -4.67 0.60 -0.79
CA THR A 61 -5.09 -0.80 -1.00
C THR A 61 -4.00 -1.82 -0.70
N VAL A 62 -2.76 -1.38 -0.56
CA VAL A 62 -1.62 -2.25 -0.27
C VAL A 62 -1.35 -2.29 1.24
N GLY A 63 -1.40 -3.49 1.80
CA GLY A 63 -1.13 -3.75 3.23
C GLY A 63 -2.05 -4.81 3.82
N PRO A 64 -1.88 -5.13 5.09
CA PRO A 64 -2.67 -6.10 5.83
C PRO A 64 -4.16 -5.79 5.80
N ARG A 65 -4.96 -6.84 5.79
CA ARG A 65 -6.42 -6.79 5.81
C ARG A 65 -6.93 -7.07 7.21
N GLY A 66 -8.09 -6.51 7.54
CA GLY A 66 -8.76 -6.84 8.78
C GLY A 66 -9.18 -8.31 8.78
N VAL A 67 -8.81 -9.02 9.83
CA VAL A 67 -9.09 -10.44 10.01
C VAL A 67 -10.23 -10.58 11.02
N PHE A 68 -11.17 -11.47 10.72
CA PHE A 68 -12.34 -11.72 11.57
C PHE A 68 -12.49 -13.21 11.81
N LEU A 69 -12.78 -13.57 13.05
CA LEU A 69 -13.27 -14.89 13.42
C LEU A 69 -14.79 -14.82 13.56
N GLY A 70 -15.50 -15.46 12.66
CA GLY A 70 -16.95 -15.54 12.67
C GLY A 70 -17.43 -16.93 13.03
N ASN A 71 -18.40 -17.04 13.91
CA ASN A 71 -19.08 -18.30 14.14
C ASN A 71 -20.08 -18.57 13.02
N THR A 72 -19.96 -19.72 12.38
CA THR A 72 -20.80 -20.11 11.23
C THR A 72 -22.17 -20.64 11.60
N GLY A 73 -22.56 -20.60 12.85
CA GLY A 73 -23.83 -21.15 13.24
C GLY A 73 -24.52 -20.36 14.35
N THR A 74 -25.61 -19.76 14.00
CA THR A 74 -26.66 -19.48 14.97
C THR A 74 -27.39 -20.80 15.24
N ILE A 75 -27.24 -21.36 16.43
CA ILE A 75 -28.07 -22.49 16.84
C ILE A 75 -29.40 -21.90 17.26
N VAL A 76 -30.47 -22.26 16.53
CA VAL A 76 -31.83 -21.88 16.89
C VAL A 76 -32.38 -23.01 17.73
N GLY A 77 -32.62 -22.74 19.01
CA GLY A 77 -33.30 -23.70 19.90
C GLY A 77 -34.74 -24.01 19.46
N PRO A 78 -35.34 -25.07 20.00
CA PRO A 78 -36.70 -25.49 19.63
C PRO A 78 -37.79 -24.43 19.92
N ASP A 79 -37.48 -23.48 20.78
CA ASP A 79 -38.33 -22.34 21.18
C ASP A 79 -38.03 -21.06 20.39
N GLY A 80 -37.11 -21.12 19.40
CA GLY A 80 -36.71 -19.98 18.59
C GLY A 80 -35.66 -19.08 19.24
N GLU A 81 -35.11 -19.44 20.40
CA GLU A 81 -33.99 -18.76 20.97
C GLU A 81 -32.72 -18.97 20.14
N VAL A 82 -31.98 -17.88 19.97
CA VAL A 82 -30.77 -17.83 19.14
C VAL A 82 -29.54 -17.89 20.05
N PHE A 83 -28.77 -18.94 19.97
CA PHE A 83 -27.53 -19.11 20.67
C PHE A 83 -26.33 -18.82 19.76
N PRO A 84 -25.27 -18.19 20.25
CA PRO A 84 -24.01 -18.11 19.51
C PRO A 84 -23.49 -19.53 19.24
N GLY A 85 -22.99 -19.78 18.04
CA GLY A 85 -22.37 -21.06 17.68
C GLY A 85 -21.15 -21.37 18.57
N ASP A 86 -20.71 -22.62 18.55
CA ASP A 86 -19.53 -23.05 19.30
C ASP A 86 -18.31 -22.24 18.82
N PRO A 87 -17.50 -21.65 19.73
CA PRO A 87 -16.23 -21.04 19.36
C PRO A 87 -15.28 -21.98 18.62
N ALA A 88 -15.43 -23.30 18.80
CA ALA A 88 -14.66 -24.31 18.05
C ALA A 88 -15.00 -24.34 16.55
N ASP A 89 -16.19 -23.85 16.16
CA ASP A 89 -16.64 -23.78 14.77
C ASP A 89 -16.33 -22.40 14.12
N ALA A 90 -15.50 -21.59 14.77
CA ALA A 90 -15.15 -20.29 14.26
C ALA A 90 -14.36 -20.42 12.94
N GLN A 91 -14.80 -19.67 11.94
CA GLN A 91 -14.15 -19.63 10.63
C GLN A 91 -13.43 -18.29 10.43
N LEU A 92 -12.26 -18.37 9.81
CA LEU A 92 -11.44 -17.24 9.49
C LEU A 92 -11.93 -16.55 8.22
N SER A 93 -12.09 -15.25 8.29
CA SER A 93 -12.37 -14.40 7.14
C SER A 93 -11.58 -13.09 7.22
N TRP A 94 -11.41 -12.40 6.11
CA TRP A 94 -10.72 -11.11 6.06
C TRP A 94 -11.45 -10.10 5.18
N SER A 95 -11.17 -8.83 5.44
CA SER A 95 -11.76 -7.72 4.68
C SER A 95 -11.22 -7.66 3.24
N THR A 96 -12.00 -7.09 2.33
CA THR A 96 -11.56 -6.82 0.97
C THR A 96 -10.61 -5.63 0.89
N ARG A 97 -10.64 -4.73 1.89
CA ARG A 97 -9.80 -3.53 1.93
C ARG A 97 -8.66 -3.71 2.95
N SER A 98 -7.51 -3.12 2.63
CA SER A 98 -6.41 -3.00 3.58
C SER A 98 -6.80 -2.11 4.76
N LEU A 99 -6.44 -2.52 5.96
CA LEU A 99 -6.47 -1.69 7.17
C LEU A 99 -5.11 -1.05 7.46
N GLY A 100 -4.12 -1.36 6.63
CA GLY A 100 -2.74 -0.94 6.87
C GLY A 100 -2.04 -1.76 7.95
N GLY A 101 -0.87 -1.31 8.33
CA GLY A 101 -0.05 -1.95 9.36
C GLY A 101 0.82 -0.93 10.08
N ASN A 102 1.50 -1.38 11.11
CA ASN A 102 2.36 -0.53 11.93
C ASN A 102 3.77 -0.35 11.34
N ALA A 103 4.10 -1.04 10.26
CA ALA A 103 5.38 -0.95 9.59
C ALA A 103 5.24 -0.81 8.07
N MET A 104 6.11 -0.02 7.46
CA MET A 104 6.09 0.28 6.04
C MET A 104 7.51 0.43 5.49
N ALA A 105 7.77 -0.14 4.32
CA ALA A 105 8.97 0.11 3.53
C ALA A 105 8.61 0.29 2.06
N LEU A 106 8.84 1.48 1.54
CA LEU A 106 8.61 1.84 0.15
C LEU A 106 9.91 2.38 -0.44
N GLY A 107 10.19 2.00 -1.68
CA GLY A 107 11.32 2.49 -2.45
C GLY A 107 10.91 2.76 -3.88
N GLY A 108 11.60 3.68 -4.52
CA GLY A 108 11.38 3.96 -5.94
C GLY A 108 12.61 4.58 -6.58
N ILE A 109 12.77 4.30 -7.85
CA ILE A 109 13.78 4.94 -8.69
C ILE A 109 13.10 5.56 -9.90
N GLU A 110 13.56 6.73 -10.28
CA GLU A 110 13.07 7.43 -11.47
C GLU A 110 14.22 7.92 -12.33
N LEU A 111 14.11 7.68 -13.61
CA LEU A 111 14.94 8.30 -14.63
C LEU A 111 14.15 9.45 -15.26
N ILE A 112 14.56 10.68 -14.95
CA ILE A 112 14.00 11.88 -15.54
C ILE A 112 14.66 12.08 -16.88
N VAL A 113 13.81 12.26 -17.90
CA VAL A 113 14.25 12.39 -19.29
C VAL A 113 13.71 13.70 -19.89
N PRO A 114 14.38 14.24 -20.92
CA PRO A 114 13.81 15.35 -21.70
C PRO A 114 12.45 14.94 -22.26
N THR A 115 11.46 15.80 -22.09
CA THR A 115 10.09 15.52 -22.57
C THR A 115 10.08 15.56 -24.12
N PRO A 116 9.73 14.46 -24.79
CA PRO A 116 9.68 14.46 -26.24
C PRO A 116 8.59 15.42 -26.76
N PHE A 117 8.83 16.06 -27.90
CA PHE A 117 7.92 16.97 -28.61
C PHE A 117 7.57 18.27 -27.87
N VAL A 118 8.31 18.62 -26.82
CA VAL A 118 8.15 19.89 -26.09
C VAL A 118 9.29 20.81 -26.51
N GLU A 119 8.95 22.06 -26.86
CA GLU A 119 9.92 23.08 -27.20
C GLU A 119 10.76 23.47 -25.97
N GLU A 120 12.01 23.90 -26.19
CA GLU A 120 12.95 24.24 -25.10
C GLU A 120 12.40 25.28 -24.12
N GLU A 121 11.54 26.16 -24.58
CA GLU A 121 10.91 27.21 -23.75
C GLU A 121 9.93 26.63 -22.74
N MET A 122 9.26 25.53 -23.05
CA MET A 122 8.32 24.83 -22.16
C MET A 122 8.96 23.65 -21.38
N ASP A 123 10.21 23.34 -21.64
CA ASP A 123 10.93 22.21 -20.99
C ASP A 123 10.99 22.35 -19.47
N ASN A 124 10.92 23.58 -18.96
CA ASN A 124 10.85 23.85 -17.52
C ASN A 124 9.45 23.60 -16.91
N SER A 125 8.43 23.53 -17.71
CA SER A 125 7.03 23.35 -17.26
C SER A 125 6.57 21.91 -17.32
N VAL A 126 7.22 21.06 -18.11
CA VAL A 126 6.85 19.66 -18.30
C VAL A 126 8.04 18.77 -18.03
N ARG A 127 7.84 17.77 -17.21
CA ARG A 127 8.87 16.81 -16.81
C ARG A 127 8.36 15.39 -17.02
N THR A 128 9.09 14.61 -17.77
CA THR A 128 8.79 13.19 -18.01
C THR A 128 9.77 12.31 -17.25
N SER A 129 9.28 11.25 -16.64
CA SER A 129 10.10 10.26 -15.95
C SER A 129 9.66 8.84 -16.24
N LEU A 130 10.62 7.92 -16.27
CA LEU A 130 10.42 6.48 -16.21
C LEU A 130 10.68 6.03 -14.78
N PHE A 131 9.80 5.23 -14.22
CA PHE A 131 9.93 4.84 -12.81
C PHE A 131 9.74 3.35 -12.58
N VAL A 132 10.32 2.89 -11.48
CA VAL A 132 10.06 1.60 -10.85
C VAL A 132 9.85 1.85 -9.38
N ASP A 133 8.75 1.36 -8.84
CA ASP A 133 8.41 1.44 -7.43
C ASP A 133 8.31 0.02 -6.84
N VAL A 134 8.73 -0.11 -5.59
CA VAL A 134 8.65 -1.35 -4.82
C VAL A 134 8.30 -1.03 -3.38
N GLY A 135 7.52 -1.88 -2.75
CA GLY A 135 7.24 -1.70 -1.34
C GLY A 135 6.20 -2.64 -0.76
N ASN A 136 6.08 -2.55 0.53
CA ASN A 136 5.08 -3.27 1.30
C ASN A 136 4.73 -2.53 2.59
N VAL A 137 3.59 -2.90 3.14
CA VAL A 137 3.11 -2.51 4.47
C VAL A 137 2.78 -3.79 5.21
N TRP A 138 3.18 -3.90 6.47
CA TRP A 138 2.91 -5.08 7.30
C TRP A 138 2.63 -4.67 8.73
N ASP A 139 2.10 -5.61 9.49
CA ASP A 139 1.89 -5.47 10.91
C ASP A 139 2.86 -6.40 11.66
N THR A 140 3.64 -5.83 12.58
CA THR A 140 4.63 -6.57 13.37
C THR A 140 4.03 -7.19 14.64
N GLU A 141 2.81 -6.82 14.99
CA GLU A 141 2.12 -7.25 16.21
C GLU A 141 1.06 -8.33 15.91
N PHE A 142 0.75 -8.57 14.62
CA PHE A 142 -0.26 -9.54 14.23
C PHE A 142 0.25 -10.98 14.36
N ASP A 143 -0.45 -11.79 15.14
CA ASP A 143 -0.12 -13.21 15.37
C ASP A 143 -0.72 -14.10 14.27
N TYR A 144 0.01 -14.26 13.17
CA TYR A 144 -0.40 -15.11 12.05
C TYR A 144 -0.54 -16.58 12.45
N ASP A 145 0.29 -17.08 13.37
CA ASP A 145 0.28 -18.49 13.79
C ASP A 145 -0.99 -18.80 14.57
N TYR A 146 -1.45 -17.88 15.41
CA TYR A 146 -2.73 -18.01 16.09
C TYR A 146 -3.90 -18.10 15.10
N TYR A 147 -3.95 -17.26 14.09
CA TYR A 147 -5.07 -17.22 13.15
C TYR A 147 -5.05 -18.38 12.13
N ARG A 148 -3.89 -18.91 11.79
CA ARG A 148 -3.74 -20.04 10.85
C ARG A 148 -4.29 -21.37 11.38
N GLN A 149 -4.57 -21.50 12.67
CA GLN A 149 -5.19 -22.69 13.23
C GLN A 149 -6.69 -22.83 12.93
N PHE A 150 -7.35 -21.75 12.45
CA PHE A 150 -8.76 -21.74 12.14
C PHE A 150 -9.02 -22.08 10.67
N ASP A 151 -10.14 -22.77 10.42
CA ASP A 151 -10.58 -23.05 9.07
C ASP A 151 -10.99 -21.77 8.34
N ILE A 152 -10.66 -21.68 7.07
CA ILE A 152 -11.01 -20.52 6.23
C ILE A 152 -12.47 -20.62 5.84
N ALA A 153 -13.21 -19.53 6.00
CA ALA A 153 -14.61 -19.46 5.62
C ALA A 153 -14.79 -19.76 4.12
N SER A 154 -15.80 -20.52 3.77
CA SER A 154 -16.09 -20.92 2.38
C SER A 154 -16.37 -19.75 1.43
N SER A 155 -16.65 -18.57 1.97
CA SER A 155 -16.79 -17.32 1.21
C SER A 155 -15.45 -16.65 0.87
N GLN A 156 -14.33 -17.14 1.42
CA GLN A 156 -12.99 -16.62 1.19
C GLN A 156 -12.23 -17.51 0.20
N ASN A 157 -11.40 -16.89 -0.61
CA ASN A 157 -10.49 -17.56 -1.51
C ASN A 157 -9.05 -17.25 -1.10
N GLY A 158 -8.18 -18.25 -1.15
CA GLY A 158 -6.76 -18.09 -0.87
C GLY A 158 -6.36 -18.42 0.57
N GLU A 159 -5.22 -17.94 0.97
CA GLU A 159 -4.61 -18.15 2.27
C GLU A 159 -4.50 -16.83 3.03
N LEU A 160 -4.42 -16.88 4.36
CA LEU A 160 -4.05 -15.72 5.16
C LEU A 160 -2.58 -15.39 4.91
N LEU A 161 -2.35 -14.29 4.18
CA LEU A 161 -1.02 -13.83 3.80
C LEU A 161 -0.30 -13.20 4.99
N ASP A 162 0.92 -13.64 5.22
CA ASP A 162 1.84 -12.99 6.15
C ASP A 162 2.55 -11.84 5.45
N TYR A 163 2.06 -10.63 5.61
CA TYR A 163 2.60 -9.45 4.94
C TYR A 163 4.03 -9.08 5.37
N SER A 164 4.57 -9.68 6.42
CA SER A 164 5.98 -9.55 6.79
C SER A 164 6.92 -10.37 5.90
N ASP A 165 6.38 -11.33 5.15
CA ASP A 165 7.16 -12.12 4.21
C ASP A 165 7.71 -11.25 3.08
N TRP A 166 9.03 -11.30 2.90
CA TRP A 166 9.75 -10.59 1.85
C TRP A 166 9.20 -10.89 0.45
N SER A 167 8.72 -12.11 0.19
CA SER A 167 8.16 -12.50 -1.11
C SER A 167 6.88 -11.73 -1.47
N LEU A 168 6.22 -11.11 -0.50
CA LEU A 168 4.95 -10.40 -0.68
C LEU A 168 5.11 -8.91 -1.01
N TYR A 169 6.33 -8.42 -1.22
CA TYR A 169 6.50 -7.06 -1.74
C TYR A 169 5.80 -6.89 -3.08
N ARG A 170 5.21 -5.71 -3.27
CA ARG A 170 4.59 -5.29 -4.53
C ARG A 170 5.57 -4.47 -5.32
N SER A 171 5.46 -4.53 -6.63
CA SER A 171 6.26 -3.69 -7.51
C SER A 171 5.48 -3.25 -8.73
N SER A 172 5.83 -2.08 -9.23
CA SER A 172 5.26 -1.50 -10.43
C SER A 172 6.30 -0.74 -11.23
N ALA A 173 6.04 -0.54 -12.50
CA ALA A 173 6.84 0.32 -13.37
C ALA A 173 5.92 1.12 -14.29
N GLY A 174 6.41 2.27 -14.74
CA GLY A 174 5.61 3.13 -15.59
C GLY A 174 6.32 4.38 -16.07
N ILE A 175 5.50 5.25 -16.65
CA ILE A 175 5.90 6.58 -17.13
C ILE A 175 5.06 7.61 -16.37
N SER A 176 5.70 8.67 -15.92
CA SER A 176 5.03 9.79 -15.28
C SER A 176 5.35 11.08 -16.02
N VAL A 177 4.32 11.90 -16.19
CA VAL A 177 4.44 13.25 -16.79
C VAL A 177 3.92 14.24 -15.76
N GLN A 178 4.80 15.13 -15.33
CA GLN A 178 4.46 16.25 -14.48
C GLN A 178 4.37 17.52 -15.32
N TRP A 179 3.30 18.25 -15.19
CA TRP A 179 3.09 19.55 -15.83
C TRP A 179 2.79 20.61 -14.78
N ILE A 180 3.58 21.67 -14.77
CA ILE A 180 3.37 22.85 -13.94
C ILE A 180 2.40 23.76 -14.68
N SER A 181 1.10 23.60 -14.40
CA SER A 181 0.03 24.40 -15.00
C SER A 181 -0.21 25.69 -14.20
N PRO A 182 -0.92 26.69 -14.77
CA PRO A 182 -1.35 27.88 -14.03
C PRO A 182 -2.22 27.58 -12.80
N MET A 183 -2.85 26.40 -12.75
CA MET A 183 -3.67 25.94 -11.62
C MET A 183 -2.88 25.14 -10.58
N GLY A 184 -1.58 24.95 -10.81
CA GLY A 184 -0.69 24.15 -9.96
C GLY A 184 -0.11 22.93 -10.69
N PRO A 185 0.77 22.19 -10.03
CA PRO A 185 1.38 21.01 -10.61
C PRO A 185 0.34 19.90 -10.79
N MET A 186 0.36 19.30 -11.97
CA MET A 186 -0.46 18.14 -12.35
C MET A 186 0.47 16.98 -12.67
N VAL A 187 0.12 15.79 -12.19
CA VAL A 187 0.90 14.58 -12.44
C VAL A 187 0.01 13.53 -13.06
N PHE A 188 0.44 13.02 -14.21
CA PHE A 188 -0.18 11.94 -14.94
C PHE A 188 0.76 10.74 -14.91
N SER A 189 0.33 9.62 -14.35
CA SER A 189 1.15 8.40 -14.30
C SER A 189 0.43 7.25 -14.98
N PHE A 190 1.16 6.60 -15.88
CA PHE A 190 0.75 5.38 -16.56
C PHE A 190 1.64 4.25 -16.06
N SER A 191 1.08 3.31 -15.36
CA SER A 191 1.81 2.30 -14.62
C SER A 191 1.21 0.92 -14.77
N LYS A 192 2.07 -0.08 -14.65
CA LYS A 192 1.68 -1.47 -14.62
C LYS A 192 2.24 -2.12 -13.36
N ALA A 193 1.38 -2.77 -12.61
CA ALA A 193 1.81 -3.65 -11.54
C ALA A 193 2.60 -4.82 -12.14
N ILE A 194 3.83 -5.02 -11.68
CA ILE A 194 4.72 -6.12 -12.07
C ILE A 194 4.48 -7.30 -11.14
N GLN A 195 4.44 -7.01 -9.84
CA GLN A 195 4.15 -7.98 -8.79
C GLN A 195 2.99 -7.47 -7.96
N GLN A 196 1.91 -8.21 -8.00
CA GLN A 196 0.69 -7.97 -7.24
C GLN A 196 0.24 -9.26 -6.55
N ARG A 197 -0.61 -9.16 -5.55
CA ARG A 197 -1.18 -10.29 -4.82
C ARG A 197 -2.69 -10.27 -4.92
N ASP A 198 -3.31 -11.37 -4.58
CA ASP A 198 -4.77 -11.50 -4.58
C ASP A 198 -5.39 -10.41 -3.71
N GLY A 199 -6.30 -9.67 -4.34
CA GLY A 199 -7.01 -8.55 -3.76
C GLY A 199 -6.27 -7.23 -3.73
N ASP A 200 -5.10 -7.10 -4.33
CA ASP A 200 -4.52 -5.81 -4.65
C ASP A 200 -5.30 -5.17 -5.81
N ASP A 201 -5.59 -3.89 -5.71
CA ASP A 201 -6.29 -3.13 -6.73
C ASP A 201 -5.28 -2.42 -7.63
N ALA A 202 -4.97 -3.03 -8.77
CA ALA A 202 -4.03 -2.46 -9.73
C ALA A 202 -4.69 -1.35 -10.55
N ARG A 203 -4.00 -0.22 -10.68
CA ARG A 203 -4.43 0.94 -11.49
C ARG A 203 -3.42 1.28 -12.57
N PHE A 204 -3.88 1.24 -13.83
CA PHE A 204 -3.04 1.62 -14.97
C PHE A 204 -2.78 3.13 -15.05
N PHE A 205 -3.78 3.94 -14.74
CA PHE A 205 -3.71 5.39 -14.84
C PHE A 205 -4.04 6.05 -13.51
N THR A 206 -3.18 6.98 -13.09
CA THR A 206 -3.44 7.86 -11.95
C THR A 206 -3.21 9.31 -12.34
N PHE A 207 -4.07 10.18 -11.84
CA PHE A 207 -4.00 11.62 -12.01
C PHE A 207 -4.01 12.30 -10.64
N ASN A 208 -3.11 13.26 -10.46
CA ASN A 208 -3.00 14.02 -9.23
C ASN A 208 -2.80 15.50 -9.49
N ILE A 209 -3.37 16.36 -8.65
CA ILE A 209 -3.25 17.82 -8.70
C ILE A 209 -2.67 18.30 -7.37
N GLY A 210 -1.73 19.24 -7.45
CA GLY A 210 -1.19 19.92 -6.26
C GLY A 210 -0.02 19.21 -5.61
N GLN A 211 0.47 18.10 -6.16
CA GLN A 211 1.66 17.40 -5.66
C GLN A 211 2.81 17.45 -6.66
N THR A 212 4.01 17.66 -6.14
CA THR A 212 5.27 17.58 -6.90
C THR A 212 6.08 16.40 -6.40
N PHE A 213 6.76 15.74 -7.31
CA PHE A 213 7.74 14.70 -6.95
C PHE A 213 8.95 15.26 -6.22
#